data_58553c78c2e1545c8a8be2af5ef37efb
#
_entry.id   58553c78c2e1545c8a8be2af5ef37efb
#
_cell.length_a   1.000
_cell.length_b   1.000
_cell.length_c   1.000
_cell.angle_alpha   90.00
_cell.angle_beta   90.00
_cell.angle_gamma   90.00
#
_symmetry.space_group_name_H-M   'P 1'
#
loop_
_entity.id
_entity.type
_entity.pdbx_description
1 polymer ?
#
loop_
_entity_poly.entity_id
_entity_poly.type
_entity_poly.pdbx_seq_one_letter_code
_entity_poly.pdbx_strand_id
1 'polypeptide(L)'
;MFSAKVLLDSQGFHSRLTTMEITYPRCIHAEMLRHRVFSRNTASSRAIPIAKVIKQVRENPFIPLHWGAAQGGMQAYAEISEQEKEDALDSWLAARNDAVYHAKDLVLCGLHKQVVNRILEPWVWCTEIITGTQRSNYLYLQ
;
A
#
# COMPACT_ATOMS: atom_id res chain seq x y z
N MET A 1 -0.30 0.91 8.79
CA MET A 1 -0.72 2.29 9.11
C MET A 1 0.01 3.24 8.18
N PHE A 2 -0.68 4.26 7.63
CA PHE A 2 -0.04 5.33 6.85
C PHE A 2 0.99 6.07 7.70
N SER A 3 2.14 6.35 7.12
CA SER A 3 3.15 7.19 7.76
C SER A 3 3.97 7.96 6.73
N ALA A 4 4.48 9.12 7.15
CA ALA A 4 5.43 9.90 6.38
C ALA A 4 6.45 10.51 7.35
N LYS A 5 7.74 10.32 7.08
CA LYS A 5 8.83 10.80 7.92
C LYS A 5 9.91 11.42 7.04
N VAL A 6 10.30 12.65 7.33
CA VAL A 6 11.47 13.26 6.70
C VAL A 6 12.73 12.63 7.28
N LEU A 7 13.55 12.07 6.41
CA LEU A 7 14.85 11.47 6.80
C LEU A 7 15.98 12.46 6.63
N LEU A 8 16.01 13.17 5.48
CA LEU A 8 17.01 14.16 5.15
C LEU A 8 16.35 15.34 4.45
N ASP A 9 16.83 16.53 4.73
CA ASP A 9 16.38 17.76 4.11
C ASP A 9 17.54 18.73 3.93
N SER A 10 17.84 19.09 2.69
CA SER A 10 19.00 19.88 2.33
C SER A 10 18.59 21.06 1.44
N GLN A 11 19.01 22.25 1.78
CA GLN A 11 18.76 23.46 1.02
C GLN A 11 20.03 23.87 0.28
N GLY A 12 19.96 23.90 -1.06
CA GLY A 12 20.97 24.51 -1.93
C GLY A 12 20.55 25.90 -2.39
N PHE A 13 21.39 26.55 -3.20
CA PHE A 13 21.13 27.90 -3.72
C PHE A 13 19.87 27.99 -4.59
N HIS A 14 19.56 26.94 -5.35
CA HIS A 14 18.46 26.95 -6.33
C HIS A 14 17.37 25.90 -6.05
N SER A 15 17.62 24.96 -5.15
CA SER A 15 16.65 23.87 -4.90
C SER A 15 16.79 23.32 -3.49
N ARG A 16 15.69 22.73 -3.00
CA ARG A 16 15.63 21.98 -1.76
C ARG A 16 15.46 20.50 -2.09
N LEU A 17 16.37 19.67 -1.63
CA LEU A 17 16.32 18.21 -1.77
C LEU A 17 15.78 17.61 -0.48
N THR A 18 14.69 16.86 -0.55
CA THR A 18 14.16 16.16 0.61
C THR A 18 14.04 14.69 0.33
N THR A 19 14.48 13.89 1.31
CA THR A 19 14.29 12.44 1.34
C THR A 19 13.30 12.09 2.44
N MET A 20 12.29 11.31 2.10
CA MET A 20 11.23 10.88 3.01
C MET A 20 11.09 9.37 2.99
N GLU A 21 10.77 8.79 4.14
CA GLU A 21 10.21 7.46 4.26
C GLU A 21 8.69 7.59 4.32
N ILE A 22 8.00 6.91 3.42
CA ILE A 22 6.54 6.88 3.37
C ILE A 22 6.05 5.43 3.45
N THR A 23 4.94 5.22 4.15
CA THR A 23 4.25 3.92 4.21
C THR A 23 2.82 4.08 3.76
N TYR A 24 2.40 3.24 2.83
CA TYR A 24 1.08 3.25 2.20
C TYR A 24 0.67 1.83 1.79
N PRO A 25 -0.62 1.59 1.43
CA PRO A 25 -1.07 0.27 0.98
C PRO A 25 -0.38 -0.18 -0.31
N ARG A 26 0.04 -1.43 -0.37
CA ARG A 26 0.71 -1.99 -1.55
C ARG A 26 -0.16 -1.94 -2.80
N CYS A 27 -1.48 -2.06 -2.67
CA CYS A 27 -2.41 -2.04 -3.80
C CYS A 27 -2.37 -0.73 -4.61
N ILE A 28 -2.01 0.42 -3.99
CA ILE A 28 -1.88 1.71 -4.70
C ILE A 28 -0.44 2.01 -5.16
N HIS A 29 0.48 1.04 -5.05
CA HIS A 29 1.88 1.28 -5.43
C HIS A 29 2.07 1.63 -6.91
N ALA A 30 1.22 1.12 -7.78
CA ALA A 30 1.26 1.44 -9.21
C ALA A 30 0.98 2.93 -9.49
N GLU A 31 0.08 3.54 -8.72
CA GLU A 31 -0.23 4.97 -8.79
C GLU A 31 0.95 5.82 -8.33
N MET A 32 1.60 5.43 -7.22
CA MET A 32 2.83 6.08 -6.77
C MET A 32 3.93 6.05 -7.83
N LEU A 33 4.06 4.96 -8.59
CA LEU A 33 5.06 4.84 -9.66
C LEU A 33 4.84 5.79 -10.84
N ARG A 34 3.65 6.37 -11.00
CA ARG A 34 3.36 7.37 -12.05
C ARG A 34 4.03 8.72 -11.79
N HIS A 35 4.35 9.04 -10.55
CA HIS A 35 5.03 10.29 -10.17
C HIS A 35 6.53 10.20 -10.43
N ARG A 36 6.94 10.44 -11.67
CA ARG A 36 8.32 10.22 -12.16
C ARG A 36 9.37 11.20 -11.63
N VAL A 37 8.94 12.27 -10.97
CA VAL A 37 9.85 13.30 -10.43
C VAL A 37 10.64 12.83 -9.20
N PHE A 38 10.24 11.72 -8.60
CA PHE A 38 10.91 11.16 -7.42
C PHE A 38 11.88 10.05 -7.77
N SER A 39 13.07 10.08 -7.19
CA SER A 39 13.90 8.88 -7.02
C SER A 39 13.27 8.02 -5.91
N ARG A 40 13.15 6.72 -6.15
CA ARG A 40 12.39 5.81 -5.28
C ARG A 40 13.14 4.53 -5.00
N ASN A 41 12.98 4.03 -3.79
CA ASN A 41 13.49 2.73 -3.39
C ASN A 41 12.50 2.05 -2.43
N THR A 42 12.00 0.89 -2.83
CA THR A 42 11.07 0.09 -2.02
C THR A 42 11.43 -1.39 -2.06
N ALA A 43 11.14 -2.11 -0.98
CA ALA A 43 11.33 -3.55 -0.94
C ALA A 43 10.38 -4.26 -1.91
N SER A 44 10.94 -5.09 -2.78
CA SER A 44 10.13 -5.94 -3.64
C SER A 44 9.41 -7.01 -2.81
N SER A 45 8.12 -7.24 -3.10
CA SER A 45 7.35 -8.34 -2.50
C SER A 45 8.00 -9.72 -2.72
N ARG A 46 8.78 -9.88 -3.80
CA ARG A 46 9.55 -11.11 -4.07
C ARG A 46 10.69 -11.36 -3.09
N ALA A 47 11.21 -10.31 -2.46
CA ALA A 47 12.34 -10.40 -1.53
C ALA A 47 11.89 -10.78 -0.10
N ILE A 48 10.67 -10.39 0.29
CA ILE A 48 10.20 -10.54 1.66
C ILE A 48 9.83 -12.01 1.95
N PRO A 49 10.29 -12.59 3.07
CA PRO A 49 9.89 -13.93 3.50
C PRO A 49 8.37 -14.01 3.70
N ILE A 50 7.75 -15.08 3.20
CA ILE A 50 6.28 -15.26 3.26
C ILE A 50 5.74 -15.23 4.70
N ALA A 51 6.44 -15.81 5.67
CA ALA A 51 6.03 -15.79 7.07
C ALA A 51 5.92 -14.36 7.62
N LYS A 52 6.82 -13.45 7.20
CA LYS A 52 6.77 -12.03 7.58
C LYS A 52 5.56 -11.32 6.95
N VAL A 53 5.25 -11.62 5.69
CA VAL A 53 4.09 -11.04 5.00
C VAL A 53 2.80 -11.54 5.64
N ILE A 54 2.65 -12.84 5.88
CA ILE A 54 1.49 -13.43 6.55
C ILE A 54 1.30 -12.81 7.95
N LYS A 55 2.38 -12.64 8.72
CA LYS A 55 2.32 -12.02 10.04
C LYS A 55 1.79 -10.58 9.92
N GLN A 56 2.36 -9.77 9.03
CA GLN A 56 1.91 -8.39 8.82
C GLN A 56 0.42 -8.32 8.44
N VAL A 57 0.00 -9.14 7.47
CA VAL A 57 -1.39 -9.18 6.98
C VAL A 57 -2.38 -9.61 8.06
N ARG A 58 -1.97 -10.47 9.00
CA ARG A 58 -2.82 -10.89 10.11
C ARG A 58 -2.90 -9.86 11.23
N GLU A 59 -1.77 -9.28 11.61
CA GLU A 59 -1.66 -8.39 12.78
C GLU A 59 -1.99 -6.94 12.44
N ASN A 60 -1.66 -6.50 11.22
CA ASN A 60 -1.84 -5.12 10.77
C ASN A 60 -2.19 -5.08 9.27
N PRO A 61 -3.36 -5.59 8.85
CA PRO A 61 -3.79 -5.52 7.46
C PRO A 61 -4.06 -4.07 7.05
N PHE A 62 -3.92 -3.78 5.77
CA PHE A 62 -4.55 -2.57 5.22
C PHE A 62 -6.06 -2.75 5.22
N ILE A 63 -6.76 -1.74 5.73
CA ILE A 63 -8.22 -1.58 5.66
C ILE A 63 -8.47 -0.24 5.00
N PRO A 64 -9.35 -0.15 3.98
CA PRO A 64 -9.73 1.12 3.38
C PRO A 64 -10.22 2.12 4.43
N LEU A 65 -9.79 3.39 4.32
CA LEU A 65 -10.25 4.46 5.21
C LEU A 65 -11.60 5.00 4.77
N HIS A 66 -11.88 4.94 3.46
CA HIS A 66 -13.11 5.42 2.85
C HIS A 66 -13.77 4.30 2.06
N TRP A 67 -15.07 4.14 2.24
CA TRP A 67 -15.90 3.14 1.59
C TRP A 67 -16.86 3.85 0.64
N GLY A 68 -16.35 4.19 -0.54
CA GLY A 68 -17.11 4.93 -1.54
C GLY A 68 -18.28 4.15 -2.10
N ALA A 69 -19.46 4.80 -2.20
CA ALA A 69 -20.64 4.23 -2.82
C ALA A 69 -20.43 4.02 -4.32
N ALA A 70 -21.07 2.98 -4.87
CA ALA A 70 -21.02 2.68 -6.29
C ALA A 70 -21.62 3.82 -7.12
N GLN A 71 -20.82 4.41 -8.00
CA GLN A 71 -21.25 5.49 -8.90
C GLN A 71 -20.42 5.48 -10.18
N GLY A 72 -20.86 6.23 -11.19
CA GLY A 72 -20.10 6.44 -12.43
C GLY A 72 -18.84 7.30 -12.18
N GLY A 73 -17.78 7.02 -12.94
CA GLY A 73 -16.51 7.75 -12.83
C GLY A 73 -15.42 6.97 -12.07
N MET A 74 -14.24 7.60 -11.91
CA MET A 74 -13.08 6.98 -11.27
C MET A 74 -13.01 7.23 -9.76
N GLN A 75 -13.79 8.18 -9.25
CA GLN A 75 -13.75 8.60 -7.85
C GLN A 75 -15.17 8.60 -7.28
N ALA A 76 -15.31 8.07 -6.06
CA ALA A 76 -16.58 8.11 -5.32
C ALA A 76 -16.62 9.38 -4.46
N TYR A 77 -17.71 10.13 -4.54
CA TYR A 77 -17.93 11.35 -3.76
C TYR A 77 -18.79 11.11 -2.51
N ALA A 78 -19.61 10.05 -2.54
CA ALA A 78 -20.41 9.64 -1.40
C ALA A 78 -19.88 8.33 -0.83
N GLU A 79 -20.07 8.14 0.46
CA GLU A 79 -19.79 6.86 1.12
C GLU A 79 -21.09 6.04 1.28
N ILE A 80 -20.94 4.74 1.42
CA ILE A 80 -22.02 3.83 1.82
C ILE A 80 -22.44 4.10 3.28
N SER A 81 -23.61 3.57 3.69
CA SER A 81 -24.10 3.70 5.07
C SER A 81 -23.18 3.02 6.09
N GLU A 82 -23.30 3.39 7.37
CA GLU A 82 -22.48 2.78 8.44
C GLU A 82 -22.71 1.27 8.55
N GLN A 83 -23.95 0.80 8.37
CA GLN A 83 -24.22 -0.64 8.39
C GLN A 83 -23.53 -1.36 7.22
N GLU A 84 -23.59 -0.78 6.01
CA GLU A 84 -22.91 -1.34 4.85
C GLU A 84 -21.39 -1.32 4.99
N LYS A 85 -20.82 -0.34 5.74
CA LYS A 85 -19.39 -0.30 6.06
C LYS A 85 -18.98 -1.47 6.96
N GLU A 86 -19.80 -1.82 7.95
CA GLU A 86 -19.55 -2.98 8.82
C GLU A 86 -19.54 -4.27 8.00
N ASP A 87 -20.57 -4.47 7.15
CA ASP A 87 -20.68 -5.63 6.27
C ASP A 87 -19.50 -5.70 5.27
N ALA A 88 -19.09 -4.56 4.72
CA ALA A 88 -17.95 -4.46 3.81
C ALA A 88 -16.63 -4.77 4.52
N LEU A 89 -16.45 -4.30 5.75
CA LEU A 89 -15.27 -4.59 6.57
C LEU A 89 -15.17 -6.08 6.88
N ASP A 90 -16.27 -6.71 7.28
CA ASP A 90 -16.31 -8.15 7.56
C ASP A 90 -15.95 -8.96 6.31
N SER A 91 -16.51 -8.60 5.15
CA SER A 91 -16.19 -9.22 3.87
C SER A 91 -14.72 -9.03 3.49
N TRP A 92 -14.16 -7.82 3.71
CA TRP A 92 -12.74 -7.51 3.45
C TRP A 92 -11.80 -8.36 4.30
N LEU A 93 -12.16 -8.53 5.59
CA LEU A 93 -11.37 -9.33 6.53
C LEU A 93 -11.54 -10.85 6.31
N ALA A 94 -12.72 -11.31 5.87
CA ALA A 94 -12.94 -12.69 5.46
C ALA A 94 -12.06 -13.04 4.25
N ALA A 95 -12.08 -12.22 3.20
CA ALA A 95 -11.23 -12.41 2.03
C ALA A 95 -9.73 -12.42 2.38
N ARG A 96 -9.29 -11.58 3.35
CA ARG A 96 -7.94 -11.63 3.90
C ARG A 96 -7.62 -12.99 4.53
N ASN A 97 -8.55 -13.53 5.34
CA ASN A 97 -8.33 -14.82 6.01
C ASN A 97 -8.20 -15.95 5.00
N ASP A 98 -9.04 -15.94 3.96
CA ASP A 98 -8.98 -16.90 2.87
C ASP A 98 -7.66 -16.79 2.09
N ALA A 99 -7.23 -15.57 1.77
CA ALA A 99 -5.95 -15.34 1.12
C ALA A 99 -4.76 -15.86 1.96
N VAL A 100 -4.79 -15.67 3.29
CA VAL A 100 -3.77 -16.19 4.20
C VAL A 100 -3.80 -17.72 4.25
N TYR A 101 -4.99 -18.34 4.25
CA TYR A 101 -5.15 -19.77 4.20
C TYR A 101 -4.52 -20.33 2.93
N HIS A 102 -4.93 -19.83 1.77
CA HIS A 102 -4.40 -20.27 0.48
C HIS A 102 -2.91 -19.96 0.29
N ALA A 103 -2.40 -18.86 0.85
CA ALA A 103 -0.96 -18.60 0.84
C ALA A 103 -0.17 -19.70 1.53
N LYS A 104 -0.67 -20.24 2.66
CA LYS A 104 -0.03 -21.36 3.36
C LYS A 104 -0.09 -22.65 2.55
N ASP A 105 -1.23 -22.94 1.93
CA ASP A 105 -1.39 -24.12 1.07
C ASP A 105 -0.42 -24.08 -0.12
N LEU A 106 -0.28 -22.91 -0.75
CA LEU A 106 0.68 -22.73 -1.84
C LEU A 106 2.13 -22.92 -1.40
N VAL A 107 2.47 -22.52 -0.17
CA VAL A 107 3.79 -22.84 0.42
C VAL A 107 3.98 -24.34 0.59
N LEU A 108 2.97 -25.05 1.08
CA LEU A 108 3.02 -26.51 1.24
C LEU A 108 3.14 -27.23 -0.11
N CYS A 109 2.57 -26.67 -1.19
CA CYS A 109 2.78 -27.15 -2.56
C CYS A 109 4.19 -26.84 -3.12
N GLY A 110 5.07 -26.21 -2.35
CA GLY A 110 6.42 -25.85 -2.78
C GLY A 110 6.50 -24.61 -3.66
N LEU A 111 5.44 -23.79 -3.75
CA LEU A 111 5.44 -22.61 -4.60
C LEU A 111 6.37 -21.52 -4.06
N HIS A 112 7.15 -20.91 -4.94
CA HIS A 112 8.11 -19.89 -4.54
C HIS A 112 7.42 -18.61 -4.04
N LYS A 113 7.97 -17.98 -3.00
CA LYS A 113 7.45 -16.77 -2.34
C LYS A 113 7.13 -15.61 -3.30
N GLN A 114 7.82 -15.50 -4.44
CA GLN A 114 7.56 -14.44 -5.43
C GLN A 114 6.14 -14.51 -6.02
N VAL A 115 5.51 -15.67 -6.02
CA VAL A 115 4.13 -15.89 -6.48
C VAL A 115 3.19 -15.84 -5.29
N VAL A 116 3.51 -16.58 -4.21
CA VAL A 116 2.67 -16.66 -3.02
C VAL A 116 2.39 -15.29 -2.41
N ASN A 117 3.39 -14.40 -2.32
CA ASN A 117 3.19 -13.06 -1.76
C ASN A 117 2.19 -12.20 -2.55
N ARG A 118 1.93 -12.51 -3.84
CA ARG A 118 1.02 -11.73 -4.68
C ARG A 118 -0.43 -11.79 -4.22
N ILE A 119 -0.89 -12.95 -3.73
CA ILE A 119 -2.28 -13.07 -3.27
C ILE A 119 -2.56 -12.30 -1.97
N LEU A 120 -1.51 -11.85 -1.28
CA LEU A 120 -1.62 -11.09 -0.04
C LEU A 120 -1.51 -9.57 -0.25
N GLU A 121 -1.12 -9.11 -1.44
CA GLU A 121 -0.83 -7.69 -1.73
C GLU A 121 -1.95 -6.71 -1.39
N PRO A 122 -3.26 -7.02 -1.51
CA PRO A 122 -4.33 -6.10 -1.14
C PRO A 122 -4.27 -5.63 0.32
N TRP A 123 -3.74 -6.44 1.22
CA TRP A 123 -3.68 -6.14 2.66
C TRP A 123 -2.29 -5.77 3.16
N VAL A 124 -1.29 -5.69 2.26
CA VAL A 124 0.12 -5.42 2.62
C VAL A 124 0.40 -3.92 2.63
N TRP A 125 1.13 -3.48 3.65
CA TRP A 125 1.74 -2.16 3.69
C TRP A 125 3.08 -2.15 2.95
N CYS A 126 3.33 -1.09 2.21
CA CYS A 126 4.57 -0.85 1.47
C CYS A 126 5.29 0.35 2.07
N THR A 127 6.55 0.19 2.45
CA THR A 127 7.41 1.30 2.85
C THR A 127 8.37 1.63 1.72
N GLU A 128 8.42 2.90 1.36
CA GLU A 128 9.23 3.42 0.26
C GLU A 128 10.03 4.63 0.71
N ILE A 129 11.29 4.71 0.28
CA ILE A 129 12.10 5.91 0.41
C ILE A 129 11.98 6.68 -0.88
N ILE A 130 11.54 7.93 -0.78
CA ILE A 130 11.42 8.85 -1.92
C ILE A 130 12.33 10.05 -1.73
N THR A 131 12.97 10.49 -2.81
CA THR A 131 13.81 11.68 -2.82
C THR A 131 13.45 12.56 -4.01
N GLY A 132 13.30 13.86 -3.80
CA GLY A 132 12.97 14.79 -4.88
C GLY A 132 13.15 16.24 -4.48
N THR A 133 13.28 17.09 -5.51
CA THR A 133 13.42 18.55 -5.39
C THR A 133 12.11 19.30 -5.68
N GLN A 134 11.26 18.74 -6.55
CA GLN A 134 9.99 19.33 -6.97
C GLN A 134 8.81 18.50 -6.46
N ARG A 135 8.05 19.05 -5.54
CA ARG A 135 6.89 18.39 -4.94
C ARG A 135 5.56 19.07 -5.22
N SER A 136 5.58 20.28 -5.82
CA SER A 136 4.38 21.07 -6.06
C SER A 136 3.33 20.29 -6.85
N ASN A 137 3.70 19.70 -7.99
CA ASN A 137 2.76 18.92 -8.79
C ASN A 137 2.16 17.71 -8.05
N TYR A 138 2.93 17.05 -7.19
CA TYR A 138 2.42 15.95 -6.38
C TYR A 138 1.39 16.43 -5.35
N LEU A 139 1.65 17.56 -4.71
CA LEU A 139 0.76 18.12 -3.68
C LEU A 139 -0.49 18.80 -4.28
N TYR A 140 -0.43 19.25 -5.55
CA TYR A 140 -1.58 19.86 -6.24
C TYR A 140 -2.55 18.84 -6.84
N LEU A 141 -2.17 17.57 -6.96
CA LEU A 141 -2.97 16.51 -7.57
C LEU A 141 -3.75 15.66 -6.54
N GLN A 142 -3.75 16.07 -5.27
CA GLN A 142 -4.49 15.41 -4.20
C GLN A 142 -5.76 16.16 -3.83
#